data_2b688d6627d034c0f3a8c728e42b384c
#
_entry.id   2b688d6627d034c0f3a8c728e42b384c
#
_cell.length_a   1.000
_cell.length_b   1.000
_cell.length_c   1.000
_cell.angle_alpha   90.00
_cell.angle_beta   90.00
_cell.angle_gamma   90.00
#
_symmetry.space_group_name_H-M   'P 1'
#
loop_
_entity.id
_entity.type
_entity.pdbx_description
1 polymer ?
#
loop_
_entity_poly.entity_id
_entity_poly.type
_entity_poly.pdbx_seq_one_letter_code
_entity_poly.pdbx_strand_id
1 'polypeptide(L)'
;MANLHDHRITLTVSGPSVLACGAWLKNTICLTQNNQAYISPLVGDLSTIDARSRLDKTVQRMCREYSAQPAVVAHDLHPDFYSTQFAHAFAQQLNIPTLAVQHHHAHIAAVCAEHHLSQPVLGLALDGIGLGIDNTPWGGELLWVDGARFKRLGHLTTLALPGGDRAAQEPWRMAAAALARLNRGYEIVQRFANQPAAETVAVMLASNLNCPQTSSMGRLFDAAAGLLGISSIQTHEAQAAMQLQHLAEQYGPVHALTEGYQITENNNLDFSSLLSALIDCHDEKYDHAYAAALFHATVAAGLAAWVEKSAHQYEATHVVLSGGCFHNALLRHDLTHRLAEKSLPIHSPQQLPPDDSAIALGQAWIALHHNRL
;
A
#
# COMPACT_ATOMS: atom_id res chain seq x y z
N MET A 1 15.36 -0.22 23.37
CA MET A 1 14.70 -1.41 23.96
C MET A 1 13.32 -1.45 23.34
N ALA A 2 13.01 -2.44 22.52
CA ALA A 2 11.68 -2.58 21.96
C ALA A 2 10.68 -2.80 23.11
N ASN A 3 9.52 -2.09 23.08
CA ASN A 3 8.44 -2.31 24.01
C ASN A 3 8.01 -3.78 23.93
N LEU A 4 8.21 -4.54 25.00
CA LEU A 4 7.89 -5.98 25.09
C LEU A 4 6.39 -6.22 25.38
N HIS A 5 5.59 -5.16 25.50
CA HIS A 5 4.16 -5.23 25.78
C HIS A 5 3.33 -5.07 24.53
N ASP A 6 2.23 -5.83 24.46
CA ASP A 6 1.24 -5.72 23.40
C ASP A 6 0.60 -4.33 23.45
N HIS A 7 0.41 -3.73 22.27
CA HIS A 7 -0.31 -2.47 22.15
C HIS A 7 -1.82 -2.73 22.27
N ARG A 8 -2.54 -1.89 23.03
CA ARG A 8 -3.96 -2.08 23.30
C ARG A 8 -4.79 -0.95 22.70
N ILE A 9 -5.79 -1.32 21.90
CA ILE A 9 -6.76 -0.39 21.30
C ILE A 9 -8.16 -0.83 21.72
N THR A 10 -8.95 0.15 22.21
CA THR A 10 -10.38 -0.07 22.50
C THR A 10 -11.16 0.09 21.20
N LEU A 11 -12.01 -0.86 20.89
CA LEU A 11 -12.84 -0.86 19.68
C LEU A 11 -14.27 -0.41 20.01
N THR A 12 -14.96 0.18 19.04
CA THR A 12 -16.40 0.50 19.13
C THR A 12 -17.29 -0.73 18.98
N VAL A 13 -16.70 -1.85 18.53
CA VAL A 13 -17.36 -3.11 18.24
C VAL A 13 -16.91 -4.14 19.25
N SER A 14 -17.88 -4.88 19.83
CA SER A 14 -17.65 -6.05 20.67
C SER A 14 -18.18 -7.30 19.95
N GLY A 15 -17.49 -8.41 20.09
CA GLY A 15 -17.86 -9.68 19.46
C GLY A 15 -17.05 -10.86 20.01
N PRO A 16 -17.15 -12.03 19.37
CA PRO A 16 -16.33 -13.18 19.70
C PRO A 16 -14.85 -12.87 19.51
N SER A 17 -13.97 -13.60 20.21
CA SER A 17 -12.53 -13.42 20.07
C SER A 17 -12.08 -13.74 18.64
N VAL A 18 -11.32 -12.83 18.05
CA VAL A 18 -10.72 -12.95 16.72
C VAL A 18 -9.20 -13.02 16.89
N LEU A 19 -8.57 -14.00 16.25
CA LEU A 19 -7.13 -13.99 16.00
C LEU A 19 -6.88 -13.50 14.57
N ALA A 20 -6.11 -12.44 14.39
CA ALA A 20 -5.70 -11.95 13.09
C ALA A 20 -4.20 -12.11 12.91
N CYS A 21 -3.79 -12.73 11.81
CA CYS A 21 -2.41 -13.19 11.58
C CYS A 21 -1.52 -12.19 10.82
N GLY A 22 -2.08 -11.02 10.43
CA GLY A 22 -1.33 -9.97 9.74
C GLY A 22 -0.86 -10.34 8.33
N ALA A 23 0.16 -9.62 7.85
CA ALA A 23 0.74 -9.79 6.52
C ALA A 23 2.08 -10.57 6.56
N TRP A 24 3.04 -10.22 5.67
CA TRP A 24 4.29 -10.98 5.46
C TRP A 24 5.53 -10.30 6.06
N LEU A 25 5.90 -9.08 5.56
CA LEU A 25 7.23 -8.50 5.83
C LEU A 25 7.33 -7.83 7.21
N LYS A 26 6.32 -7.09 7.61
CA LYS A 26 6.23 -6.37 8.88
C LYS A 26 5.12 -6.97 9.75
N ASN A 27 5.17 -8.30 9.90
CA ASN A 27 4.10 -9.05 10.55
C ASN A 27 3.91 -8.65 12.01
N THR A 28 2.65 -8.53 12.40
CA THR A 28 2.14 -8.44 13.76
C THR A 28 0.93 -9.37 13.91
N ILE A 29 0.55 -9.65 15.14
CA ILE A 29 -0.65 -10.41 15.48
C ILE A 29 -1.62 -9.48 16.19
N CYS A 30 -2.91 -9.60 15.90
CA CYS A 30 -3.96 -8.98 16.70
C CYS A 30 -4.89 -10.05 17.27
N LEU A 31 -5.12 -9.97 18.58
CA LEU A 31 -6.08 -10.82 19.30
C LEU A 31 -7.15 -9.92 19.91
N THR A 32 -8.42 -10.19 19.63
CA THR A 32 -9.51 -9.44 20.25
C THR A 32 -10.13 -10.19 21.41
N GLN A 33 -10.54 -9.45 22.44
CA GLN A 33 -11.34 -9.96 23.54
C GLN A 33 -12.34 -8.89 23.97
N ASN A 34 -13.63 -9.19 23.89
CA ASN A 34 -14.69 -8.21 24.07
C ASN A 34 -14.53 -7.05 23.06
N ASN A 35 -14.35 -5.82 23.56
CA ASN A 35 -14.09 -4.63 22.76
C ASN A 35 -12.62 -4.18 22.82
N GLN A 36 -11.70 -5.05 23.18
CA GLN A 36 -10.26 -4.75 23.21
C GLN A 36 -9.53 -5.51 22.10
N ALA A 37 -8.70 -4.81 21.35
CA ALA A 37 -7.72 -5.38 20.44
C ALA A 37 -6.33 -5.27 21.07
N TYR A 38 -5.63 -6.39 21.13
CA TYR A 38 -4.25 -6.50 21.61
C TYR A 38 -3.37 -6.79 20.40
N ILE A 39 -2.47 -5.87 20.07
CA ILE A 39 -1.55 -5.97 18.95
C ILE A 39 -0.17 -6.33 19.47
N SER A 40 0.42 -7.41 18.96
CA SER A 40 1.75 -7.85 19.38
C SER A 40 2.84 -6.86 18.99
N PRO A 41 4.00 -6.89 19.65
CA PRO A 41 5.23 -6.36 19.07
C PRO A 41 5.49 -6.96 17.68
N LEU A 42 6.32 -6.27 16.90
CA LEU A 42 6.67 -6.71 15.55
C LEU A 42 7.27 -8.13 15.56
N VAL A 43 6.59 -9.06 14.91
CA VAL A 43 7.09 -10.42 14.65
C VAL A 43 8.18 -10.36 13.57
N GLY A 44 7.97 -9.53 12.55
CA GLY A 44 8.94 -9.24 11.51
C GLY A 44 8.70 -9.98 10.20
N ASP A 45 9.78 -10.17 9.43
CA ASP A 45 9.74 -10.77 8.11
C ASP A 45 9.56 -12.30 8.19
N LEU A 46 8.39 -12.79 7.77
CA LEU A 46 8.04 -14.21 7.78
C LEU A 46 8.74 -15.05 6.69
N SER A 47 9.61 -14.46 5.88
CA SER A 47 10.52 -15.25 5.03
C SER A 47 11.54 -16.03 5.86
N THR A 48 11.84 -15.57 7.08
CA THR A 48 12.83 -16.17 7.97
C THR A 48 12.22 -17.21 8.92
N ILE A 49 12.97 -18.28 9.20
CA ILE A 49 12.55 -19.34 10.13
C ILE A 49 12.34 -18.79 11.54
N ASP A 50 13.19 -17.86 11.97
CA ASP A 50 13.10 -17.26 13.31
C ASP A 50 11.81 -16.44 13.48
N ALA A 51 11.39 -15.67 12.47
CA ALA A 51 10.14 -14.93 12.54
C ALA A 51 8.92 -15.86 12.54
N ARG A 52 8.95 -16.95 11.77
CA ARG A 52 7.90 -17.98 11.79
C ARG A 52 7.78 -18.63 13.18
N SER A 53 8.90 -18.97 13.81
CA SER A 53 8.90 -19.48 15.20
C SER A 53 8.39 -18.45 16.21
N ARG A 54 8.73 -17.14 16.01
CA ARG A 54 8.21 -16.06 16.86
C ARG A 54 6.70 -15.89 16.70
N LEU A 55 6.17 -16.00 15.47
CA LEU A 55 4.73 -15.92 15.21
C LEU A 55 3.97 -16.96 16.04
N ASP A 56 4.36 -18.25 15.95
CA ASP A 56 3.73 -19.33 16.70
C ASP A 56 3.77 -19.07 18.23
N LYS A 57 4.96 -18.75 18.75
CA LYS A 57 5.14 -18.43 20.18
C LYS A 57 4.32 -17.23 20.63
N THR A 58 4.20 -16.21 19.77
CA THR A 58 3.42 -14.98 20.04
C THR A 58 1.94 -15.30 20.15
N VAL A 59 1.39 -16.07 19.21
CA VAL A 59 -0.02 -16.49 19.24
C VAL A 59 -0.31 -17.30 20.52
N GLN A 60 0.52 -18.30 20.83
CA GLN A 60 0.35 -19.12 22.04
C GLN A 60 0.44 -18.30 23.33
N ARG A 61 1.38 -17.32 23.40
CA ARG A 61 1.51 -16.40 24.52
C ARG A 61 0.25 -15.56 24.68
N MET A 62 -0.19 -14.89 23.61
CA MET A 62 -1.35 -13.99 23.67
C MET A 62 -2.64 -14.74 24.05
N CYS A 63 -2.89 -15.91 23.48
CA CYS A 63 -4.05 -16.74 23.85
C CYS A 63 -4.05 -17.10 25.34
N ARG A 64 -2.88 -17.42 25.92
CA ARG A 64 -2.76 -17.74 27.36
C ARG A 64 -2.90 -16.50 28.25
N GLU A 65 -2.19 -15.42 27.95
CA GLU A 65 -2.17 -14.18 28.76
C GLU A 65 -3.54 -13.53 28.84
N TYR A 66 -4.26 -13.49 27.73
CA TYR A 66 -5.60 -12.91 27.68
C TYR A 66 -6.72 -13.92 27.92
N SER A 67 -6.39 -15.20 28.23
CA SER A 67 -7.37 -16.29 28.37
C SER A 67 -8.40 -16.33 27.26
N ALA A 68 -7.97 -16.00 26.03
CA ALA A 68 -8.81 -15.88 24.87
C ALA A 68 -8.85 -17.17 24.06
N GLN A 69 -10.06 -17.57 23.66
CA GLN A 69 -10.31 -18.66 22.71
C GLN A 69 -10.83 -18.06 21.41
N PRO A 70 -10.01 -17.94 20.35
CA PRO A 70 -10.48 -17.42 19.09
C PRO A 70 -11.65 -18.24 18.53
N ALA A 71 -12.68 -17.55 18.05
CA ALA A 71 -13.81 -18.15 17.36
C ALA A 71 -13.63 -18.10 15.83
N VAL A 72 -12.71 -17.28 15.33
CA VAL A 72 -12.35 -17.15 13.93
C VAL A 72 -10.89 -16.71 13.82
N VAL A 73 -10.20 -17.13 12.75
CA VAL A 73 -8.84 -16.69 12.42
C VAL A 73 -8.91 -15.86 11.12
N ALA A 74 -8.58 -14.58 11.21
CA ALA A 74 -8.47 -13.69 10.05
C ALA A 74 -7.04 -13.68 9.51
N HIS A 75 -6.90 -13.62 8.18
CA HIS A 75 -5.63 -13.65 7.49
C HIS A 75 -5.67 -12.84 6.20
N ASP A 76 -4.51 -12.58 5.59
CA ASP A 76 -4.43 -11.91 4.29
C ASP A 76 -5.04 -12.78 3.17
N LEU A 77 -5.48 -12.13 2.09
CA LEU A 77 -6.01 -12.80 0.91
C LEU A 77 -4.93 -13.63 0.18
N HIS A 78 -3.65 -13.27 0.32
CA HIS A 78 -2.55 -13.91 -0.39
C HIS A 78 -2.31 -15.34 0.11
N PRO A 79 -2.50 -16.38 -0.75
CA PRO A 79 -2.46 -17.78 -0.31
C PRO A 79 -1.05 -18.25 0.10
N ASP A 80 -0.02 -17.66 -0.50
CA ASP A 80 1.38 -18.08 -0.26
C ASP A 80 2.02 -17.40 0.94
N PHE A 81 1.34 -16.45 1.59
CA PHE A 81 1.86 -15.87 2.81
C PHE A 81 1.90 -16.90 3.92
N TYR A 82 3.04 -16.97 4.62
CA TYR A 82 3.17 -17.87 5.76
C TYR A 82 2.13 -17.60 6.84
N SER A 83 1.76 -16.32 7.06
CA SER A 83 0.67 -15.95 7.98
C SER A 83 -0.67 -16.56 7.58
N THR A 84 -0.97 -16.66 6.28
CA THR A 84 -2.17 -17.33 5.75
C THR A 84 -2.13 -18.84 5.97
N GLN A 85 -0.98 -19.47 5.66
CA GLN A 85 -0.79 -20.92 5.89
C GLN A 85 -0.89 -21.26 7.37
N PHE A 86 -0.27 -20.46 8.23
CA PHE A 86 -0.38 -20.59 9.69
C PHE A 86 -1.83 -20.46 10.16
N ALA A 87 -2.57 -19.46 9.67
CA ALA A 87 -3.97 -19.23 10.03
C ALA A 87 -4.84 -20.45 9.73
N HIS A 88 -4.70 -21.04 8.55
CA HIS A 88 -5.41 -22.27 8.19
C HIS A 88 -5.06 -23.46 9.09
N ALA A 89 -3.77 -23.68 9.35
CA ALA A 89 -3.32 -24.79 10.21
C ALA A 89 -3.81 -24.61 11.66
N PHE A 90 -3.73 -23.39 12.20
CA PHE A 90 -4.18 -23.08 13.56
C PHE A 90 -5.71 -23.22 13.70
N ALA A 91 -6.47 -22.70 12.73
CA ALA A 91 -7.93 -22.82 12.71
C ALA A 91 -8.39 -24.28 12.61
N GLN A 92 -7.71 -25.10 11.80
CA GLN A 92 -7.99 -26.54 11.69
C GLN A 92 -7.77 -27.27 13.01
N GLN A 93 -6.70 -26.96 13.76
CA GLN A 93 -6.44 -27.57 15.07
C GLN A 93 -7.53 -27.28 16.10
N LEU A 94 -8.14 -26.08 16.02
CA LEU A 94 -9.23 -25.65 16.93
C LEU A 94 -10.62 -25.94 16.39
N ASN A 95 -10.74 -26.45 15.17
CA ASN A 95 -12.01 -26.66 14.46
C ASN A 95 -12.87 -25.38 14.39
N ILE A 96 -12.24 -24.26 14.02
CA ILE A 96 -12.89 -22.95 13.84
C ILE A 96 -12.70 -22.43 12.40
N PRO A 97 -13.56 -21.50 11.92
CA PRO A 97 -13.43 -20.95 10.57
C PRO A 97 -12.25 -19.99 10.42
N THR A 98 -11.82 -19.80 9.17
CA THR A 98 -10.91 -18.72 8.76
C THR A 98 -11.69 -17.66 7.97
N LEU A 99 -11.16 -16.43 7.96
CA LEU A 99 -11.66 -15.30 7.16
C LEU A 99 -10.51 -14.69 6.38
N ALA A 100 -10.55 -14.80 5.06
CA ALA A 100 -9.62 -14.12 4.17
C ALA A 100 -10.01 -12.64 4.04
N VAL A 101 -9.07 -11.73 4.23
CA VAL A 101 -9.28 -10.27 4.20
C VAL A 101 -8.41 -9.66 3.11
N GLN A 102 -9.02 -8.81 2.27
CA GLN A 102 -8.29 -8.08 1.25
C GLN A 102 -7.34 -7.07 1.90
N HIS A 103 -6.09 -7.05 1.44
CA HIS A 103 -4.97 -6.31 2.03
C HIS A 103 -5.25 -4.81 2.22
N HIS A 104 -5.65 -4.11 1.15
CA HIS A 104 -5.90 -2.67 1.19
C HIS A 104 -7.17 -2.31 1.98
N HIS A 105 -8.17 -3.21 2.02
CA HIS A 105 -9.30 -3.08 2.93
C HIS A 105 -8.83 -3.14 4.39
N ALA A 106 -7.90 -4.05 4.72
CA ALA A 106 -7.33 -4.12 6.07
C ALA A 106 -6.55 -2.86 6.45
N HIS A 107 -5.80 -2.24 5.52
CA HIS A 107 -5.15 -0.95 5.76
C HIS A 107 -6.14 0.15 6.16
N ILE A 108 -7.25 0.29 5.43
CA ILE A 108 -8.27 1.30 5.75
C ILE A 108 -9.00 0.96 7.05
N ALA A 109 -9.33 -0.32 7.26
CA ALA A 109 -10.02 -0.80 8.45
C ALA A 109 -9.20 -0.60 9.73
N ALA A 110 -7.87 -0.69 9.68
CA ALA A 110 -7.00 -0.42 10.82
C ALA A 110 -7.15 1.02 11.30
N VAL A 111 -7.19 1.99 10.40
CA VAL A 111 -7.42 3.40 10.73
C VAL A 111 -8.85 3.62 11.24
N CYS A 112 -9.85 2.96 10.63
CA CYS A 112 -11.23 3.01 11.15
C CYS A 112 -11.31 2.52 12.60
N ALA A 113 -10.58 1.46 12.94
CA ALA A 113 -10.51 0.93 14.30
C ALA A 113 -9.88 1.94 15.28
N GLU A 114 -8.75 2.57 14.92
CA GLU A 114 -8.08 3.58 15.75
C GLU A 114 -8.93 4.82 16.02
N HIS A 115 -9.66 5.27 14.98
CA HIS A 115 -10.46 6.50 15.05
C HIS A 115 -11.92 6.26 15.39
N HIS A 116 -12.30 5.03 15.72
CA HIS A 116 -13.68 4.65 16.08
C HIS A 116 -14.72 4.99 15.00
N LEU A 117 -14.35 4.91 13.72
CA LEU A 117 -15.25 5.21 12.61
C LEU A 117 -16.20 4.04 12.38
N SER A 118 -17.50 4.29 12.55
CA SER A 118 -18.57 3.30 12.39
C SER A 118 -19.42 3.53 11.12
N GLN A 119 -19.26 4.68 10.47
CA GLN A 119 -19.91 5.04 9.21
C GLN A 119 -19.03 4.68 8.02
N PRO A 120 -19.61 4.60 6.80
CA PRO A 120 -18.84 4.40 5.59
C PRO A 120 -17.79 5.49 5.37
N VAL A 121 -16.64 5.10 4.86
CA VAL A 121 -15.51 6.02 4.59
C VAL A 121 -15.01 5.86 3.15
N LEU A 122 -14.40 6.92 2.64
CA LEU A 122 -13.59 6.88 1.43
C LEU A 122 -12.14 6.61 1.82
N GLY A 123 -11.63 5.43 1.47
CA GLY A 123 -10.27 5.00 1.80
C GLY A 123 -9.33 5.19 0.62
N LEU A 124 -8.23 5.92 0.82
CA LEU A 124 -7.10 5.97 -0.10
C LEU A 124 -5.98 5.08 0.46
N ALA A 125 -5.79 3.91 -0.15
CA ALA A 125 -4.77 2.95 0.23
C ALA A 125 -3.60 3.01 -0.77
N LEU A 126 -2.45 3.54 -0.31
CA LEU A 126 -1.25 3.72 -1.14
C LEU A 126 -0.12 2.84 -0.60
N ASP A 127 0.22 1.80 -1.37
CA ASP A 127 1.13 0.77 -0.89
C ASP A 127 2.12 0.28 -1.95
N GLY A 128 3.08 -0.51 -1.50
CA GLY A 128 4.05 -1.19 -2.34
C GLY A 128 3.41 -2.26 -3.23
N ILE A 129 2.69 -3.20 -2.62
CA ILE A 129 1.96 -4.26 -3.30
C ILE A 129 1.08 -5.04 -2.32
N GLY A 130 -0.11 -5.41 -2.76
CA GLY A 130 -1.00 -6.36 -2.08
C GLY A 130 -1.86 -7.10 -3.10
N LEU A 131 -2.31 -8.30 -2.77
CA LEU A 131 -3.13 -9.10 -3.69
C LEU A 131 -4.55 -8.53 -3.81
N GLY A 132 -4.96 -8.21 -5.04
CA GLY A 132 -6.32 -7.83 -5.37
C GLY A 132 -7.28 -9.01 -5.41
N ILE A 133 -8.59 -8.73 -5.30
CA ILE A 133 -9.64 -9.75 -5.45
C ILE A 133 -9.74 -10.30 -6.88
N ASP A 134 -9.12 -9.62 -7.83
CA ASP A 134 -8.99 -9.98 -9.25
C ASP A 134 -7.68 -10.72 -9.54
N ASN A 135 -6.93 -11.12 -8.51
CA ASN A 135 -5.61 -11.74 -8.57
C ASN A 135 -4.55 -10.86 -9.26
N THR A 136 -4.74 -9.54 -9.28
CA THR A 136 -3.73 -8.60 -9.75
C THR A 136 -3.01 -7.91 -8.59
N PRO A 137 -1.75 -7.46 -8.78
CA PRO A 137 -1.03 -6.69 -7.76
C PRO A 137 -1.60 -5.26 -7.66
N TRP A 138 -2.26 -4.97 -6.54
CA TRP A 138 -2.79 -3.66 -6.18
C TRP A 138 -1.78 -2.86 -5.35
N GLY A 139 -2.05 -1.52 -5.18
CA GLY A 139 -1.26 -0.68 -4.29
C GLY A 139 -1.48 0.83 -4.48
N GLY A 140 -2.43 1.24 -5.30
CA GLY A 140 -2.83 2.63 -5.44
C GLY A 140 -4.35 2.71 -5.61
N GLU A 141 -5.08 2.51 -4.50
CA GLU A 141 -6.49 2.16 -4.51
C GLU A 141 -7.37 3.22 -3.86
N LEU A 142 -8.46 3.53 -4.48
CA LEU A 142 -9.55 4.30 -3.88
C LEU A 142 -10.70 3.36 -3.58
N LEU A 143 -11.02 3.20 -2.30
CA LEU A 143 -11.99 2.26 -1.77
C LEU A 143 -13.14 2.98 -1.08
N TRP A 144 -14.35 2.50 -1.28
CA TRP A 144 -15.45 2.74 -0.35
C TRP A 144 -15.45 1.59 0.67
N VAL A 145 -15.47 1.91 1.96
CA VAL A 145 -15.39 0.91 3.04
C VAL A 145 -16.50 1.16 4.05
N ASP A 146 -17.25 0.10 4.38
CA ASP A 146 -18.32 0.08 5.38
C ASP A 146 -18.24 -1.21 6.19
N GLY A 147 -17.53 -1.18 7.30
CA GLY A 147 -17.30 -2.35 8.13
C GLY A 147 -16.61 -3.48 7.37
N ALA A 148 -17.28 -4.63 7.27
CA ALA A 148 -16.76 -5.79 6.55
C ALA A 148 -16.94 -5.70 5.03
N ARG A 149 -17.60 -4.67 4.52
CA ARG A 149 -17.85 -4.48 3.08
C ARG A 149 -16.90 -3.44 2.52
N PHE A 150 -16.42 -3.68 1.30
CA PHE A 150 -15.68 -2.67 0.54
C PHE A 150 -16.02 -2.76 -0.94
N LYS A 151 -15.76 -1.65 -1.65
CA LYS A 151 -15.87 -1.56 -3.11
C LYS A 151 -14.66 -0.78 -3.63
N ARG A 152 -13.98 -1.30 -4.65
CA ARG A 152 -12.95 -0.57 -5.39
C ARG A 152 -13.64 0.46 -6.26
N LEU A 153 -13.42 1.74 -5.98
CA LEU A 153 -14.02 2.86 -6.73
C LEU A 153 -13.17 3.30 -7.91
N GLY A 154 -11.87 3.05 -7.83
CA GLY A 154 -10.88 3.35 -8.83
C GLY A 154 -9.48 2.96 -8.35
N HIS A 155 -8.51 3.08 -9.23
CA HIS A 155 -7.11 2.77 -8.95
C HIS A 155 -6.17 3.63 -9.81
N LEU A 156 -4.89 3.67 -9.45
CA LEU A 156 -3.88 4.25 -10.35
C LEU A 156 -3.85 3.49 -11.66
N THR A 157 -3.73 4.18 -12.77
CA THR A 157 -3.58 3.55 -14.06
C THR A 157 -2.38 2.60 -14.05
N THR A 158 -2.59 1.38 -14.51
CA THR A 158 -1.63 0.29 -14.33
C THR A 158 -0.34 0.49 -15.12
N LEU A 159 0.76 0.04 -14.52
CA LEU A 159 2.06 -0.17 -15.17
C LEU A 159 2.35 -1.67 -15.23
N ALA A 160 3.09 -2.08 -16.26
CA ALA A 160 3.60 -3.45 -16.36
C ALA A 160 4.71 -3.70 -15.31
N LEU A 161 4.78 -4.92 -14.78
CA LEU A 161 5.87 -5.41 -13.91
C LEU A 161 6.77 -6.36 -14.71
N PRO A 162 7.76 -5.89 -15.48
CA PRO A 162 8.58 -6.77 -16.31
C PRO A 162 9.49 -7.65 -15.42
N GLY A 163 9.12 -8.94 -15.35
CA GLY A 163 9.75 -9.93 -14.47
C GLY A 163 9.12 -10.05 -13.08
N GLY A 164 7.90 -9.56 -12.87
CA GLY A 164 7.18 -9.66 -11.61
C GLY A 164 7.92 -8.97 -10.47
N ASP A 165 8.15 -9.66 -9.36
CA ASP A 165 8.78 -9.12 -8.13
C ASP A 165 10.16 -8.49 -8.38
N ARG A 166 10.86 -8.90 -9.43
CA ARG A 166 12.14 -8.31 -9.80
C ARG A 166 12.00 -6.83 -10.18
N ALA A 167 10.87 -6.41 -10.72
CA ALA A 167 10.61 -5.02 -11.04
C ALA A 167 10.57 -4.12 -9.78
N ALA A 168 10.21 -4.67 -8.62
CA ALA A 168 10.26 -3.96 -7.35
C ALA A 168 11.70 -3.80 -6.80
N GLN A 169 12.63 -4.63 -7.23
CA GLN A 169 14.05 -4.55 -6.84
C GLN A 169 14.88 -3.72 -7.82
N GLU A 170 14.40 -3.56 -9.04
CA GLU A 170 15.10 -2.91 -10.14
C GLU A 170 14.26 -1.75 -10.71
N PRO A 171 14.27 -0.53 -10.10
CA PRO A 171 13.50 0.65 -10.54
C PRO A 171 13.64 0.99 -12.02
N TRP A 172 14.78 0.70 -12.64
CA TRP A 172 14.97 0.89 -14.08
C TRP A 172 13.96 0.07 -14.91
N ARG A 173 13.48 -1.08 -14.43
CA ARG A 173 12.45 -1.87 -15.10
C ARG A 173 11.09 -1.18 -15.06
N MET A 174 10.79 -0.49 -13.95
CA MET A 174 9.59 0.32 -13.86
C MET A 174 9.66 1.57 -14.75
N ALA A 175 10.84 2.16 -14.88
CA ALA A 175 11.09 3.22 -15.87
C ALA A 175 10.93 2.71 -17.31
N ALA A 176 11.41 1.50 -17.63
CA ALA A 176 11.19 0.86 -18.93
C ALA A 176 9.69 0.60 -19.18
N ALA A 177 8.93 0.17 -18.17
CA ALA A 177 7.49 -0.02 -18.27
C ALA A 177 6.76 1.32 -18.53
N ALA A 178 7.20 2.41 -17.88
CA ALA A 178 6.66 3.75 -18.15
C ALA A 178 6.95 4.21 -19.60
N LEU A 179 8.16 4.00 -20.11
CA LEU A 179 8.49 4.26 -21.50
C LEU A 179 7.61 3.47 -22.47
N ALA A 180 7.44 2.15 -22.23
CA ALA A 180 6.58 1.31 -23.07
C ALA A 180 5.12 1.81 -23.06
N ARG A 181 4.58 2.19 -21.89
CA ARG A 181 3.24 2.76 -21.77
C ARG A 181 3.07 4.07 -22.55
N LEU A 182 4.12 4.89 -22.59
CA LEU A 182 4.14 6.17 -23.32
C LEU A 182 4.45 6.00 -24.82
N ASN A 183 4.44 4.79 -25.35
CA ASN A 183 4.86 4.44 -26.72
C ASN A 183 6.32 4.81 -27.06
N ARG A 184 7.17 4.93 -26.03
CA ARG A 184 8.62 5.22 -26.12
C ARG A 184 9.47 3.97 -25.84
N GLY A 185 8.90 2.76 -25.96
CA GLY A 185 9.60 1.50 -25.70
C GLY A 185 10.85 1.28 -26.56
N TYR A 186 10.94 1.94 -27.72
CA TYR A 186 12.13 1.91 -28.59
C TYR A 186 13.37 2.57 -27.95
N GLU A 187 13.20 3.37 -26.90
CA GLU A 187 14.29 4.04 -26.18
C GLU A 187 14.92 3.16 -25.08
N ILE A 188 14.25 2.07 -24.67
CA ILE A 188 14.64 1.26 -23.49
C ILE A 188 16.09 0.78 -23.61
N VAL A 189 16.48 0.19 -24.74
CA VAL A 189 17.81 -0.39 -24.90
C VAL A 189 18.90 0.68 -24.83
N GLN A 190 18.66 1.83 -25.44
CA GLN A 190 19.63 2.95 -25.41
C GLN A 190 19.72 3.60 -24.03
N ARG A 191 18.58 3.88 -23.37
CA ARG A 191 18.55 4.54 -22.04
C ARG A 191 19.15 3.67 -20.95
N PHE A 192 18.95 2.37 -21.04
CA PHE A 192 19.43 1.40 -20.04
C PHE A 192 20.54 0.49 -20.59
N ALA A 193 21.41 1.02 -21.47
CA ALA A 193 22.50 0.27 -22.09
C ALA A 193 23.49 -0.34 -21.09
N ASN A 194 23.56 0.22 -19.87
CA ASN A 194 24.36 -0.32 -18.76
C ASN A 194 23.67 -1.48 -18.00
N GLN A 195 22.40 -1.80 -18.34
CA GLN A 195 21.67 -2.90 -17.73
C GLN A 195 21.72 -4.14 -18.64
N PRO A 196 22.31 -5.27 -18.18
CA PRO A 196 22.49 -6.44 -19.03
C PRO A 196 21.16 -7.03 -19.57
N ALA A 197 20.05 -6.75 -18.92
CA ALA A 197 18.73 -7.26 -19.30
C ALA A 197 17.89 -6.25 -20.12
N ALA A 198 18.45 -5.12 -20.59
CA ALA A 198 17.68 -4.07 -21.27
C ALA A 198 16.95 -4.57 -22.52
N GLU A 199 17.64 -5.31 -23.40
CA GLU A 199 17.03 -5.92 -24.59
C GLU A 199 15.93 -6.92 -24.23
N THR A 200 16.18 -7.77 -23.23
CA THR A 200 15.20 -8.76 -22.77
C THR A 200 13.95 -8.06 -22.22
N VAL A 201 14.11 -7.03 -21.41
CA VAL A 201 12.98 -6.27 -20.85
C VAL A 201 12.18 -5.54 -21.95
N ALA A 202 12.86 -4.98 -22.95
CA ALA A 202 12.20 -4.37 -24.10
C ALA A 202 11.32 -5.39 -24.85
N VAL A 203 11.83 -6.60 -25.10
CA VAL A 203 11.08 -7.69 -25.74
C VAL A 203 9.93 -8.16 -24.85
N MET A 204 10.14 -8.33 -23.55
CA MET A 204 9.09 -8.72 -22.58
C MET A 204 7.92 -7.73 -22.61
N LEU A 205 8.21 -6.43 -22.56
CA LEU A 205 7.20 -5.38 -22.60
C LEU A 205 6.46 -5.32 -23.93
N ALA A 206 7.18 -5.44 -25.05
CA ALA A 206 6.59 -5.44 -26.39
C ALA A 206 5.66 -6.65 -26.64
N SER A 207 5.99 -7.81 -26.07
CA SER A 207 5.22 -9.05 -26.21
C SER A 207 4.26 -9.33 -25.03
N ASN A 208 4.22 -8.46 -24.02
CA ASN A 208 3.50 -8.66 -22.76
C ASN A 208 3.82 -10.00 -22.07
N LEU A 209 5.08 -10.45 -22.17
CA LEU A 209 5.54 -11.71 -21.60
C LEU A 209 6.07 -11.52 -20.19
N ASN A 210 5.47 -12.20 -19.19
CA ASN A 210 5.82 -12.08 -17.77
C ASN A 210 5.83 -10.62 -17.29
N CYS A 211 4.77 -9.88 -17.67
CA CYS A 211 4.56 -8.46 -17.33
C CYS A 211 3.18 -8.26 -16.71
N PRO A 212 2.89 -8.83 -15.51
CA PRO A 212 1.62 -8.57 -14.85
C PRO A 212 1.41 -7.07 -14.65
N GLN A 213 0.14 -6.62 -14.67
CA GLN A 213 -0.21 -5.22 -14.52
C GLN A 213 -0.41 -4.89 -13.04
N THR A 214 0.09 -3.73 -12.61
CA THR A 214 -0.04 -3.26 -11.23
C THR A 214 -0.55 -1.83 -11.15
N SER A 215 -1.39 -1.55 -10.17
CA SER A 215 -1.81 -0.21 -9.76
C SER A 215 -0.94 0.36 -8.63
N SER A 216 0.17 -0.27 -8.27
CA SER A 216 1.00 0.07 -7.12
C SER A 216 1.55 1.51 -7.17
N MET A 217 1.31 2.25 -6.08
CA MET A 217 1.93 3.56 -5.86
C MET A 217 3.45 3.45 -5.66
N GLY A 218 3.92 2.42 -4.95
CA GLY A 218 5.35 2.17 -4.80
C GLY A 218 6.05 1.97 -6.15
N ARG A 219 5.42 1.29 -7.09
CA ARG A 219 5.95 1.09 -8.46
C ARG A 219 5.93 2.37 -9.29
N LEU A 220 5.00 3.29 -9.02
CA LEU A 220 5.02 4.62 -9.62
C LEU A 220 6.23 5.44 -9.14
N PHE A 221 6.55 5.39 -7.85
CA PHE A 221 7.77 5.98 -7.29
C PHE A 221 9.04 5.38 -7.91
N ASP A 222 9.09 4.05 -8.05
CA ASP A 222 10.23 3.38 -8.70
C ASP A 222 10.37 3.80 -10.16
N ALA A 223 9.25 3.93 -10.90
CA ALA A 223 9.28 4.42 -12.27
C ALA A 223 9.86 5.83 -12.36
N ALA A 224 9.41 6.74 -11.50
CA ALA A 224 9.92 8.12 -11.45
C ALA A 224 11.42 8.17 -11.13
N ALA A 225 11.85 7.45 -10.09
CA ALA A 225 13.26 7.40 -9.71
C ALA A 225 14.15 6.78 -10.81
N GLY A 226 13.66 5.74 -11.48
CA GLY A 226 14.35 5.11 -12.59
C GLY A 226 14.44 5.98 -13.84
N LEU A 227 13.36 6.73 -14.19
CA LEU A 227 13.33 7.67 -15.32
C LEU A 227 14.32 8.83 -15.10
N LEU A 228 14.43 9.33 -13.88
CA LEU A 228 15.36 10.39 -13.50
C LEU A 228 16.80 9.89 -13.30
N GLY A 229 17.05 8.56 -13.39
CA GLY A 229 18.37 8.00 -13.14
C GLY A 229 18.86 8.07 -11.68
N ILE A 230 17.95 8.31 -10.73
CA ILE A 230 18.26 8.43 -9.30
C ILE A 230 18.56 7.05 -8.69
N SER A 231 17.80 6.04 -9.06
CA SER A 231 17.97 4.67 -8.57
C SER A 231 17.69 3.65 -9.68
N SER A 232 18.67 2.77 -9.96
CA SER A 232 18.46 1.68 -10.92
C SER A 232 18.22 0.33 -10.24
N ILE A 233 18.81 0.11 -9.06
CA ILE A 233 18.70 -1.14 -8.28
C ILE A 233 18.54 -0.76 -6.80
N GLN A 234 17.62 -1.45 -6.11
CA GLN A 234 17.35 -1.27 -4.69
C GLN A 234 17.95 -2.41 -3.88
N THR A 235 18.56 -2.09 -2.74
CA THR A 235 19.09 -3.05 -1.78
C THR A 235 18.14 -3.29 -0.58
N HIS A 236 17.17 -2.42 -0.41
CA HIS A 236 16.13 -2.49 0.62
C HIS A 236 14.82 -1.86 0.13
N GLU A 237 13.72 -2.20 0.80
CA GLU A 237 12.38 -1.71 0.49
C GLU A 237 12.32 -0.17 0.45
N ALA A 238 11.64 0.38 -0.56
CA ALA A 238 11.37 1.81 -0.75
C ALA A 238 12.61 2.73 -0.88
N GLN A 239 13.80 2.19 -1.13
CA GLN A 239 15.04 2.98 -1.25
C GLN A 239 14.92 4.08 -2.32
N ALA A 240 14.38 3.76 -3.49
CA ALA A 240 14.19 4.71 -4.59
C ALA A 240 13.21 5.83 -4.20
N ALA A 241 12.12 5.50 -3.53
CA ALA A 241 11.14 6.47 -3.05
C ALA A 241 11.74 7.40 -1.98
N MET A 242 12.56 6.87 -1.05
CA MET A 242 13.26 7.68 -0.05
C MET A 242 14.28 8.62 -0.67
N GLN A 243 15.04 8.17 -1.67
CA GLN A 243 15.99 9.04 -2.40
C GLN A 243 15.27 10.15 -3.16
N LEU A 244 14.14 9.83 -3.81
CA LEU A 244 13.32 10.80 -4.50
C LEU A 244 12.73 11.84 -3.54
N GLN A 245 12.22 11.40 -2.37
CA GLN A 245 11.75 12.31 -1.32
C GLN A 245 12.87 13.24 -0.84
N HIS A 246 14.05 12.69 -0.54
CA HIS A 246 15.18 13.48 -0.04
C HIS A 246 15.60 14.59 -1.02
N LEU A 247 15.66 14.29 -2.32
CA LEU A 247 15.94 15.27 -3.36
C LEU A 247 14.86 16.35 -3.43
N ALA A 248 13.58 15.96 -3.36
CA ALA A 248 12.47 16.91 -3.37
C ALA A 248 12.51 17.85 -2.15
N GLU A 249 12.84 17.33 -0.96
CA GLU A 249 13.00 18.14 0.26
C GLU A 249 14.15 19.12 0.16
N GLN A 250 15.27 18.73 -0.51
CA GLN A 250 16.39 19.62 -0.73
C GLN A 250 16.06 20.80 -1.65
N TYR A 251 15.23 20.56 -2.68
CA TYR A 251 14.81 21.63 -3.59
C TYR A 251 13.78 22.57 -2.95
N GLY A 252 12.85 22.01 -2.21
CA GLY A 252 11.72 22.71 -1.61
C GLY A 252 10.43 22.68 -2.45
N PRO A 253 9.41 23.43 -2.03
CA PRO A 253 8.08 23.37 -2.64
C PRO A 253 8.07 23.96 -4.06
N VAL A 254 7.31 23.27 -4.95
CA VAL A 254 7.07 23.72 -6.32
C VAL A 254 5.56 23.61 -6.64
N HIS A 255 5.12 24.30 -7.69
CA HIS A 255 3.77 24.08 -8.19
C HIS A 255 3.65 22.73 -8.88
N ALA A 256 2.49 22.07 -8.71
CA ALA A 256 2.16 20.88 -9.47
C ALA A 256 2.18 21.16 -10.98
N LEU A 257 2.57 20.17 -11.77
CA LEU A 257 2.57 20.25 -13.23
C LEU A 257 1.14 20.46 -13.72
N THR A 258 0.91 21.51 -14.50
CA THR A 258 -0.36 21.73 -15.18
C THR A 258 -0.63 20.55 -16.10
N GLU A 259 -1.84 19.96 -16.01
CA GLU A 259 -2.23 18.75 -16.76
C GLU A 259 -1.33 17.52 -16.51
N GLY A 260 -0.60 17.50 -15.40
CA GLY A 260 0.30 16.39 -15.03
C GLY A 260 -0.42 15.09 -14.63
N TYR A 261 -1.74 15.15 -14.46
CA TYR A 261 -2.59 13.99 -14.15
C TYR A 261 -3.96 14.11 -14.81
N GLN A 262 -4.62 12.97 -14.96
CA GLN A 262 -5.98 12.88 -15.47
C GLN A 262 -6.80 11.86 -14.67
N ILE A 263 -8.05 12.18 -14.34
CA ILE A 263 -9.02 11.22 -13.79
C ILE A 263 -9.88 10.74 -14.94
N THR A 264 -9.75 9.46 -15.29
CA THR A 264 -10.45 8.84 -16.42
C THR A 264 -11.96 8.71 -16.17
N GLU A 265 -12.71 8.33 -17.18
CA GLU A 265 -14.16 8.05 -17.07
C GLU A 265 -14.45 6.90 -16.11
N ASN A 266 -13.57 5.90 -16.06
CA ASN A 266 -13.66 4.76 -15.14
C ASN A 266 -13.16 5.10 -13.71
N ASN A 267 -12.97 6.39 -13.40
CA ASN A 267 -12.46 6.88 -12.14
C ASN A 267 -11.06 6.36 -11.77
N ASN A 268 -10.21 6.06 -12.74
CA ASN A 268 -8.79 5.75 -12.51
C ASN A 268 -7.96 7.03 -12.61
N LEU A 269 -6.92 7.14 -11.79
CA LEU A 269 -6.00 8.26 -11.79
C LEU A 269 -4.77 7.94 -12.65
N ASP A 270 -4.53 8.71 -13.69
CA ASP A 270 -3.46 8.54 -14.66
C ASP A 270 -2.40 9.64 -14.49
N PHE A 271 -1.13 9.25 -14.35
CA PHE A 271 0.03 10.13 -14.28
C PHE A 271 0.94 10.03 -15.51
N SER A 272 0.42 9.58 -16.66
CA SER A 272 1.22 9.43 -17.88
C SER A 272 1.86 10.75 -18.32
N SER A 273 1.13 11.89 -18.22
CA SER A 273 1.68 13.23 -18.53
C SER A 273 2.84 13.59 -17.61
N LEU A 274 2.72 13.31 -16.31
CA LEU A 274 3.81 13.52 -15.35
C LEU A 274 5.04 12.67 -15.70
N LEU A 275 4.85 11.37 -15.96
CA LEU A 275 5.95 10.48 -16.34
C LEU A 275 6.65 10.95 -17.63
N SER A 276 5.90 11.48 -18.62
CA SER A 276 6.48 12.09 -19.80
C SER A 276 7.32 13.32 -19.46
N ALA A 277 6.81 14.21 -18.62
CA ALA A 277 7.55 15.40 -18.19
C ALA A 277 8.84 15.06 -17.44
N LEU A 278 8.85 13.97 -16.62
CA LEU A 278 10.07 13.51 -15.95
C LEU A 278 11.14 13.02 -16.94
N ILE A 279 10.72 12.38 -18.05
CA ILE A 279 11.63 11.97 -19.11
C ILE A 279 12.26 13.21 -19.77
N ASP A 280 11.42 14.21 -20.07
CA ASP A 280 11.89 15.47 -20.69
C ASP A 280 12.84 16.23 -19.74
N CYS A 281 12.52 16.28 -18.43
CA CYS A 281 13.45 16.83 -17.43
C CYS A 281 14.82 16.14 -17.44
N HIS A 282 14.84 14.81 -17.54
CA HIS A 282 16.10 14.06 -17.61
C HIS A 282 16.87 14.34 -18.91
N ASP A 283 16.20 14.36 -20.05
CA ASP A 283 16.80 14.58 -21.36
C ASP A 283 17.37 16.00 -21.51
N GLU A 284 16.67 16.99 -20.97
CA GLU A 284 17.08 18.40 -20.97
C GLU A 284 18.04 18.73 -19.82
N LYS A 285 18.40 17.74 -18.99
CA LYS A 285 19.33 17.86 -17.86
C LYS A 285 18.90 18.89 -16.80
N TYR A 286 17.59 18.96 -16.54
CA TYR A 286 17.09 19.70 -15.38
C TYR A 286 17.67 19.14 -14.08
N ASP A 287 17.64 19.95 -13.04
CA ASP A 287 18.01 19.51 -11.70
C ASP A 287 17.09 18.35 -11.25
N HIS A 288 17.69 17.22 -10.90
CA HIS A 288 16.95 16.05 -10.42
C HIS A 288 16.15 16.37 -9.14
N ALA A 289 16.62 17.30 -8.31
CA ALA A 289 15.91 17.73 -7.12
C ALA A 289 14.63 18.49 -7.48
N TYR A 290 14.66 19.36 -8.51
CA TYR A 290 13.47 20.00 -9.07
C TYR A 290 12.48 18.95 -9.62
N ALA A 291 12.96 18.02 -10.42
CA ALA A 291 12.09 16.98 -11.02
C ALA A 291 11.44 16.08 -9.94
N ALA A 292 12.18 15.77 -8.87
CA ALA A 292 11.66 15.05 -7.71
C ALA A 292 10.61 15.86 -6.95
N ALA A 293 10.80 17.17 -6.77
CA ALA A 293 9.81 18.06 -6.16
C ALA A 293 8.55 18.18 -7.02
N LEU A 294 8.73 18.31 -8.35
CA LEU A 294 7.62 18.35 -9.32
C LEU A 294 6.78 17.07 -9.27
N PHE A 295 7.44 15.91 -9.19
CA PHE A 295 6.77 14.62 -9.03
C PHE A 295 5.89 14.60 -7.78
N HIS A 296 6.44 14.90 -6.60
CA HIS A 296 5.68 14.89 -5.34
C HIS A 296 4.51 15.87 -5.35
N ALA A 297 4.73 17.11 -5.79
CA ALA A 297 3.69 18.14 -5.85
C ALA A 297 2.54 17.73 -6.79
N THR A 298 2.87 17.12 -7.94
CA THR A 298 1.88 16.70 -8.94
C THR A 298 1.11 15.46 -8.49
N VAL A 299 1.79 14.49 -7.88
CA VAL A 299 1.15 13.30 -7.31
C VAL A 299 0.18 13.70 -6.19
N ALA A 300 0.60 14.57 -5.26
CA ALA A 300 -0.28 15.06 -4.19
C ALA A 300 -1.50 15.81 -4.74
N ALA A 301 -1.33 16.63 -5.78
CA ALA A 301 -2.42 17.35 -6.43
C ALA A 301 -3.42 16.40 -7.11
N GLY A 302 -2.92 15.41 -7.86
CA GLY A 302 -3.76 14.41 -8.53
C GLY A 302 -4.55 13.54 -7.55
N LEU A 303 -3.90 13.08 -6.48
CA LEU A 303 -4.56 12.31 -5.42
C LEU A 303 -5.65 13.14 -4.70
N ALA A 304 -5.36 14.40 -4.39
CA ALA A 304 -6.35 15.29 -3.76
C ALA A 304 -7.58 15.52 -4.66
N ALA A 305 -7.37 15.80 -5.94
CA ALA A 305 -8.44 15.97 -6.90
C ALA A 305 -9.28 14.69 -7.09
N TRP A 306 -8.62 13.53 -7.08
CA TRP A 306 -9.29 12.23 -7.20
C TRP A 306 -10.16 11.91 -5.99
N VAL A 307 -9.63 12.15 -4.78
CA VAL A 307 -10.38 11.97 -3.52
C VAL A 307 -11.56 12.95 -3.47
N GLU A 308 -11.36 14.24 -3.79
CA GLU A 308 -12.42 15.26 -3.79
C GLU A 308 -13.57 14.89 -4.74
N LYS A 309 -13.25 14.55 -6.00
CA LYS A 309 -14.23 14.12 -7.00
C LYS A 309 -15.05 12.93 -6.50
N SER A 310 -14.36 11.93 -5.94
CA SER A 310 -15.01 10.70 -5.48
C SER A 310 -15.78 10.90 -4.19
N ALA A 311 -15.31 11.75 -3.27
CA ALA A 311 -16.04 12.10 -2.05
C ALA A 311 -17.39 12.76 -2.40
N HIS A 312 -17.39 13.67 -3.36
CA HIS A 312 -18.62 14.30 -3.85
C HIS A 312 -19.55 13.27 -4.55
N GLN A 313 -18.99 12.41 -5.40
CA GLN A 313 -19.78 11.42 -6.17
C GLN A 313 -20.44 10.36 -5.28
N TYR A 314 -19.78 9.95 -4.18
CA TYR A 314 -20.23 8.90 -3.28
C TYR A 314 -20.73 9.43 -1.93
N GLU A 315 -20.90 10.75 -1.81
CA GLU A 315 -21.39 11.44 -0.60
C GLU A 315 -20.59 11.05 0.66
N ALA A 316 -19.27 10.83 0.49
CA ALA A 316 -18.41 10.41 1.59
C ALA A 316 -18.16 11.59 2.55
N THR A 317 -18.38 11.36 3.84
CA THR A 317 -18.20 12.35 4.91
C THR A 317 -16.86 12.24 5.63
N HIS A 318 -16.12 11.15 5.42
CA HIS A 318 -14.81 10.89 6.02
C HIS A 318 -13.86 10.31 4.99
N VAL A 319 -12.61 10.76 5.01
CA VAL A 319 -11.50 10.25 4.20
C VAL A 319 -10.50 9.55 5.11
N VAL A 320 -10.06 8.36 4.73
CA VAL A 320 -9.05 7.57 5.43
C VAL A 320 -7.84 7.38 4.52
N LEU A 321 -6.65 7.71 5.03
CA LEU A 321 -5.37 7.55 4.34
C LEU A 321 -4.58 6.44 5.02
N SER A 322 -4.13 5.41 4.29
CA SER A 322 -3.32 4.31 4.83
C SER A 322 -2.49 3.62 3.74
N GLY A 323 -1.56 2.76 4.13
CA GLY A 323 -0.63 2.04 3.26
C GLY A 323 0.80 2.58 3.37
N GLY A 324 1.78 1.72 3.08
CA GLY A 324 3.21 1.98 3.32
C GLY A 324 3.76 3.23 2.65
N CYS A 325 3.17 3.70 1.54
CA CYS A 325 3.60 4.93 0.87
C CYS A 325 3.37 6.19 1.71
N PHE A 326 2.53 6.15 2.76
CA PHE A 326 2.35 7.27 3.69
C PHE A 326 3.49 7.43 4.72
N HIS A 327 4.51 6.58 4.69
CA HIS A 327 5.79 6.90 5.33
C HIS A 327 6.50 8.09 4.65
N ASN A 328 6.22 8.34 3.36
CA ASN A 328 6.71 9.54 2.68
C ASN A 328 6.06 10.78 3.30
N ALA A 329 6.86 11.51 4.10
CA ALA A 329 6.38 12.64 4.88
C ALA A 329 5.93 13.81 3.97
N LEU A 330 6.62 14.02 2.84
CA LEU A 330 6.28 15.07 1.89
C LEU A 330 4.93 14.79 1.22
N LEU A 331 4.72 13.57 0.72
CA LEU A 331 3.45 13.16 0.13
C LEU A 331 2.30 13.30 1.14
N ARG A 332 2.50 12.78 2.36
CA ARG A 332 1.50 12.85 3.41
C ARG A 332 1.14 14.28 3.77
N HIS A 333 2.15 15.15 3.95
CA HIS A 333 1.97 16.56 4.29
C HIS A 333 1.18 17.30 3.21
N ASP A 334 1.63 17.22 1.96
CA ASP A 334 1.03 17.96 0.85
C ASP A 334 -0.38 17.50 0.53
N LEU A 335 -0.63 16.18 0.56
CA LEU A 335 -1.96 15.63 0.34
C LEU A 335 -2.92 16.03 1.45
N THR A 336 -2.50 15.91 2.72
CA THR A 336 -3.34 16.27 3.87
C THR A 336 -3.68 17.76 3.84
N HIS A 337 -2.72 18.63 3.52
CA HIS A 337 -2.94 20.07 3.40
C HIS A 337 -3.98 20.39 2.31
N ARG A 338 -3.83 19.82 1.10
CA ARG A 338 -4.77 20.01 -0.01
C ARG A 338 -6.19 19.52 0.31
N LEU A 339 -6.32 18.39 0.98
CA LEU A 339 -7.62 17.85 1.37
C LEU A 339 -8.27 18.64 2.51
N ALA A 340 -7.47 19.17 3.45
CA ALA A 340 -7.99 20.02 4.54
C ALA A 340 -8.66 21.31 4.01
N GLU A 341 -8.16 21.89 2.90
CA GLU A 341 -8.77 23.02 2.24
C GLU A 341 -10.19 22.72 1.71
N LYS A 342 -10.53 21.43 1.53
CA LYS A 342 -11.82 20.95 1.01
C LYS A 342 -12.85 20.63 2.11
N SER A 343 -12.53 20.91 3.37
CA SER A 343 -13.40 20.66 4.53
C SER A 343 -13.82 19.19 4.70
N LEU A 344 -13.03 18.26 4.19
CA LEU A 344 -13.22 16.83 4.39
C LEU A 344 -12.46 16.37 5.64
N PRO A 345 -13.12 15.75 6.64
CA PRO A 345 -12.46 15.13 7.77
C PRO A 345 -11.52 14.01 7.30
N ILE A 346 -10.22 14.16 7.61
CA ILE A 346 -9.16 13.25 7.19
C ILE A 346 -8.68 12.47 8.39
N HIS A 347 -8.57 11.15 8.24
CA HIS A 347 -8.06 10.24 9.25
C HIS A 347 -6.85 9.50 8.69
N SER A 348 -5.79 9.46 9.47
CA SER A 348 -4.55 8.73 9.17
C SER A 348 -4.11 7.94 10.39
N PRO A 349 -3.23 6.93 10.25
CA PRO A 349 -2.71 6.16 11.37
C PRO A 349 -2.11 7.07 12.45
N GLN A 350 -2.43 6.83 13.71
CA GLN A 350 -1.96 7.60 14.88
C GLN A 350 -1.20 6.74 15.88
N GLN A 351 -1.71 5.55 16.16
CA GLN A 351 -1.16 4.66 17.18
C GLN A 351 -0.27 3.57 16.57
N LEU A 352 -0.59 3.15 15.34
CA LEU A 352 0.20 2.19 14.58
C LEU A 352 0.82 2.87 13.36
N PRO A 353 1.91 2.32 12.79
CA PRO A 353 2.45 2.80 11.52
C PRO A 353 1.45 2.61 10.35
N PRO A 354 1.60 3.37 9.25
CA PRO A 354 0.71 3.23 8.08
C PRO A 354 0.95 1.95 7.27
N ASP A 355 1.96 1.16 7.61
CA ASP A 355 2.41 -0.02 6.86
C ASP A 355 1.76 -1.34 7.33
N ASP A 356 2.27 -2.46 6.83
CA ASP A 356 1.74 -3.82 7.08
C ASP A 356 1.69 -4.21 8.56
N SER A 357 2.41 -3.51 9.44
CA SER A 357 2.32 -3.76 10.88
C SER A 357 0.96 -3.44 11.49
N ALA A 358 0.11 -2.65 10.79
CA ALA A 358 -1.26 -2.36 11.19
C ALA A 358 -2.30 -3.35 10.60
N ILE A 359 -1.93 -4.18 9.63
CA ILE A 359 -2.84 -5.08 8.91
C ILE A 359 -3.62 -6.00 9.87
N ALA A 360 -2.96 -6.55 10.89
CA ALA A 360 -3.61 -7.44 11.84
C ALA A 360 -4.77 -6.78 12.59
N LEU A 361 -4.66 -5.48 12.93
CA LEU A 361 -5.77 -4.72 13.53
C LEU A 361 -6.94 -4.60 12.55
N GLY A 362 -6.67 -4.24 11.30
CA GLY A 362 -7.70 -4.12 10.26
C GLY A 362 -8.41 -5.44 9.98
N GLN A 363 -7.66 -6.54 9.90
CA GLN A 363 -8.22 -7.88 9.74
C GLN A 363 -9.15 -8.25 10.91
N ALA A 364 -8.74 -7.96 12.14
CA ALA A 364 -9.55 -8.23 13.33
C ALA A 364 -10.84 -7.38 13.35
N TRP A 365 -10.72 -6.10 13.01
CA TRP A 365 -11.87 -5.18 12.93
C TRP A 365 -12.88 -5.62 11.87
N ILE A 366 -12.44 -6.03 10.68
CA ILE A 366 -13.28 -6.56 9.60
C ILE A 366 -14.00 -7.83 10.06
N ALA A 367 -13.28 -8.75 10.72
CA ALA A 367 -13.88 -10.00 11.20
C ALA A 367 -14.97 -9.77 12.25
N LEU A 368 -14.81 -8.78 13.14
CA LEU A 368 -15.84 -8.40 14.11
C LEU A 368 -17.09 -7.81 13.44
N HIS A 369 -16.95 -7.12 12.31
CA HIS A 369 -18.06 -6.58 11.53
C HIS A 369 -18.72 -7.65 10.66
N HIS A 370 -17.94 -8.62 10.14
CA HIS A 370 -18.46 -9.71 9.32
C HIS A 370 -19.45 -10.60 10.09
N ASN A 371 -19.20 -10.84 11.36
CA ASN A 371 -20.09 -11.64 12.23
C ASN A 371 -21.43 -10.95 12.59
N ARG A 372 -21.63 -9.71 12.13
CA ARG A 372 -22.88 -8.94 12.32
C ARG A 372 -23.76 -8.88 11.08
N LEU A 373 -23.25 -9.32 9.93
CA LEU A 373 -23.99 -9.43 8.67
C LEU A 373 -24.72 -10.78 8.62
#